data_deffae84ffe15b0047a9c99a7648ffea
#
_entry.id   deffae84ffe15b0047a9c99a7648ffea
#
_cell.length_a   1.000
_cell.length_b   1.000
_cell.length_c   1.000
_cell.angle_alpha   90.00
_cell.angle_beta   90.00
_cell.angle_gamma   90.00
#
_symmetry.space_group_name_H-M   'P 1'
#
loop_
_entity.id
_entity.type
_entity.pdbx_description
1 polymer ?
#
loop_
_entity_poly.entity_id
_entity_poly.type
_entity_poly.pdbx_seq_one_letter_code
_entity_poly.pdbx_strand_id
1 'polypeptide(L)'
;VVMGCSIGGRIVLNLAIAHAAEFRALIGLEAADFQQPWYDTTWLHRPDVHGGEACAALVSGLIAPGGPEAARRETLWHYMQGGPGVFKGDLYFYRVDGDLRPHVGAIDTSVCPLFLLTGEYDFSCSPDDTVRTAKSIPGADVTVMERLGHFPMSENPEQFRRYILSVLKKIKGEEK
;
A
#
# COMPACT_ATOMS: atom_id res chain seq x y z
N VAL A 1 4.19 -6.57 -15.44
CA VAL A 1 3.34 -5.92 -14.44
C VAL A 1 3.98 -6.06 -13.08
N VAL A 2 4.04 -4.97 -12.31
CA VAL A 2 4.51 -4.97 -10.93
C VAL A 2 3.38 -4.50 -10.04
N MET A 3 3.22 -5.15 -8.90
CA MET A 3 2.24 -4.79 -7.87
C MET A 3 2.98 -4.70 -6.53
N GLY A 4 2.70 -3.67 -5.76
CA GLY A 4 3.25 -3.47 -4.42
C GLY A 4 2.23 -2.86 -3.47
N CYS A 5 2.31 -3.24 -2.19
CA CYS A 5 1.39 -2.77 -1.15
C CYS A 5 2.16 -1.93 -0.12
N SER A 6 1.57 -0.86 0.35
CA SER A 6 2.12 0.02 1.39
C SER A 6 3.48 0.60 0.97
N ILE A 7 4.58 0.26 1.62
CA ILE A 7 5.94 0.59 1.14
C ILE A 7 6.14 0.11 -0.30
N GLY A 8 5.70 -1.10 -0.63
CA GLY A 8 5.71 -1.61 -2.00
C GLY A 8 4.88 -0.74 -2.95
N GLY A 9 3.76 -0.20 -2.51
CA GLY A 9 2.97 0.78 -3.26
C GLY A 9 3.72 2.09 -3.50
N ARG A 10 4.50 2.56 -2.52
CA ARG A 10 5.39 3.71 -2.67
C ARG A 10 6.52 3.43 -3.66
N ILE A 11 7.09 2.23 -3.63
CA ILE A 11 8.07 1.78 -4.61
C ILE A 11 7.46 1.77 -6.02
N VAL A 12 6.21 1.32 -6.17
CA VAL A 12 5.48 1.37 -7.46
C VAL A 12 5.37 2.79 -7.99
N LEU A 13 5.06 3.77 -7.15
CA LEU A 13 5.05 5.18 -7.56
C LEU A 13 6.44 5.66 -8.02
N ASN A 14 7.52 5.28 -7.32
CA ASN A 14 8.88 5.56 -7.76
C ASN A 14 9.22 4.92 -9.11
N LEU A 15 8.79 3.68 -9.34
CA LEU A 15 8.97 3.01 -10.64
C LEU A 15 8.21 3.73 -11.75
N ALA A 16 7.01 4.24 -11.45
CA ALA A 16 6.23 5.03 -12.40
C ALA A 16 6.91 6.37 -12.76
N ILE A 17 7.63 6.98 -11.81
CA ILE A 17 8.38 8.23 -12.03
C ILE A 17 9.64 7.97 -12.89
N ALA A 18 10.43 6.94 -12.54
CA ALA A 18 11.78 6.78 -13.06
C ALA A 18 11.92 5.72 -14.16
N HIS A 19 11.03 4.74 -14.20
CA HIS A 19 11.19 3.51 -14.99
C HIS A 19 9.91 3.08 -15.73
N ALA A 20 8.95 3.98 -15.96
CA ALA A 20 7.65 3.65 -16.54
C ALA A 20 7.75 2.78 -17.81
N ALA A 21 8.66 3.11 -18.72
CA ALA A 21 8.82 2.42 -20.00
C ALA A 21 9.26 0.94 -19.90
N GLU A 22 9.70 0.50 -18.72
CA GLU A 22 10.13 -0.89 -18.49
C GLU A 22 8.96 -1.82 -18.15
N PHE A 23 7.76 -1.28 -17.90
CA PHE A 23 6.63 -2.03 -17.40
C PHE A 23 5.41 -1.93 -18.31
N ARG A 24 4.66 -3.02 -18.40
CA ARG A 24 3.37 -3.06 -19.09
C ARG A 24 2.27 -2.34 -18.31
N ALA A 25 2.31 -2.42 -17.00
CA ALA A 25 1.42 -1.73 -16.07
C ALA A 25 1.98 -1.79 -14.65
N LEU A 26 1.59 -0.84 -13.82
CA LEU A 26 1.96 -0.72 -12.42
C LEU A 26 0.71 -0.68 -11.53
N ILE A 27 0.73 -1.40 -10.41
CA ILE A 27 -0.39 -1.50 -9.48
C ILE A 27 0.11 -1.15 -8.08
N GLY A 28 -0.32 -0.01 -7.55
CA GLY A 28 -0.05 0.41 -6.17
C GLY A 28 -1.25 0.07 -5.27
N LEU A 29 -1.03 -0.81 -4.30
CA LEU A 29 -2.00 -1.09 -3.26
C LEU A 29 -1.63 -0.25 -2.03
N GLU A 30 -2.61 0.38 -1.41
CA GLU A 30 -2.42 1.19 -0.21
C GLU A 30 -1.26 2.19 -0.41
N ALA A 31 -1.27 2.87 -1.55
CA ALA A 31 -0.21 3.74 -2.00
C ALA A 31 -0.63 5.21 -1.94
N ALA A 32 0.20 6.03 -1.32
CA ALA A 32 0.07 7.48 -1.31
C ALA A 32 1.42 8.15 -1.57
N ASP A 33 1.41 9.35 -2.12
CA ASP A 33 2.62 10.14 -2.37
C ASP A 33 3.29 10.64 -1.09
N PHE A 34 2.53 10.71 0.00
CA PHE A 34 2.99 11.12 1.33
C PHE A 34 2.19 10.41 2.41
N GLN A 35 2.85 10.09 3.52
CA GLN A 35 2.23 9.50 4.70
C GLN A 35 2.73 10.18 5.96
N GLN A 36 1.81 10.53 6.84
CA GLN A 36 2.13 11.08 8.15
C GLN A 36 2.78 10.00 9.03
N PRO A 37 3.85 10.33 9.78
CA PRO A 37 4.52 9.37 10.67
C PRO A 37 3.77 9.19 12.00
N TRP A 38 2.48 8.88 11.95
CA TRP A 38 1.59 8.81 13.12
C TRP A 38 1.93 7.66 14.09
N TYR A 39 2.66 6.66 13.65
CA TYR A 39 3.07 5.50 14.45
C TYR A 39 4.57 5.51 14.81
N ASP A 40 5.24 6.63 14.64
CA ASP A 40 6.66 6.80 15.05
C ASP A 40 6.72 7.02 16.57
N THR A 41 6.85 5.94 17.31
CA THR A 41 6.87 5.93 18.78
C THR A 41 8.25 5.58 19.31
N THR A 42 8.60 6.13 20.47
CA THR A 42 9.96 6.02 21.04
C THR A 42 10.40 4.57 21.30
N TRP A 43 9.50 3.69 21.71
CA TRP A 43 9.84 2.30 22.02
C TRP A 43 10.20 1.47 20.78
N LEU A 44 9.75 1.86 19.58
CA LEU A 44 10.16 1.23 18.33
C LEU A 44 11.63 1.45 17.99
N HIS A 45 12.27 2.39 18.65
CA HIS A 45 13.67 2.74 18.42
C HIS A 45 14.66 1.99 19.33
N ARG A 46 14.17 1.17 20.21
CA ARG A 46 15.02 0.39 21.11
C ARG A 46 15.55 -0.87 20.43
N PRO A 47 16.87 -1.04 20.30
CA PRO A 47 17.45 -2.22 19.64
C PRO A 47 17.40 -3.49 20.50
N ASP A 48 17.18 -3.35 21.80
CA ASP A 48 17.15 -4.41 22.80
C ASP A 48 15.74 -4.99 23.05
N VAL A 49 14.73 -4.45 22.35
CA VAL A 49 13.33 -4.89 22.49
C VAL A 49 12.84 -5.52 21.20
N HIS A 50 12.38 -6.76 21.29
CA HIS A 50 11.63 -7.39 20.22
C HIS A 50 10.21 -6.81 20.19
N GLY A 51 9.94 -5.98 19.17
CA GLY A 51 8.68 -5.22 19.07
C GLY A 51 7.59 -5.91 18.25
N GLY A 52 7.72 -7.20 17.92
CA GLY A 52 6.81 -7.89 17.02
C GLY A 52 5.35 -7.85 17.48
N GLU A 53 5.10 -8.17 18.75
CA GLU A 53 3.74 -8.14 19.32
C GLU A 53 3.16 -6.72 19.33
N ALA A 54 3.98 -5.74 19.63
CA ALA A 54 3.54 -4.35 19.65
C ALA A 54 3.27 -3.85 18.23
N CYS A 55 4.10 -4.21 17.23
CA CYS A 55 3.83 -3.95 15.82
C CYS A 55 2.52 -4.60 15.37
N ALA A 56 2.29 -5.87 15.73
CA ALA A 56 1.04 -6.57 15.41
C ALA A 56 -0.17 -5.87 16.06
N ALA A 57 -0.05 -5.38 17.29
CA ALA A 57 -1.10 -4.62 17.95
C ALA A 57 -1.42 -3.31 17.20
N LEU A 58 -0.41 -2.57 16.76
CA LEU A 58 -0.59 -1.36 15.96
C LEU A 58 -1.29 -1.66 14.63
N VAL A 59 -0.80 -2.64 13.89
CA VAL A 59 -1.35 -2.96 12.56
C VAL A 59 -2.70 -3.65 12.63
N SER A 60 -3.09 -4.20 13.77
CA SER A 60 -4.43 -4.80 13.96
C SER A 60 -5.56 -3.81 13.70
N GLY A 61 -5.34 -2.53 14.00
CA GLY A 61 -6.28 -1.46 13.73
C GLY A 61 -6.41 -1.09 12.25
N LEU A 62 -5.50 -1.55 11.40
CA LEU A 62 -5.52 -1.30 9.96
C LEU A 62 -6.27 -2.39 9.17
N ILE A 63 -6.66 -3.47 9.83
CA ILE A 63 -7.39 -4.59 9.22
C ILE A 63 -8.90 -4.28 9.27
N ALA A 64 -9.58 -4.51 8.16
CA ALA A 64 -11.03 -4.33 8.10
C ALA A 64 -11.77 -5.25 9.09
N PRO A 65 -12.81 -4.75 9.78
CA PRO A 65 -13.49 -5.50 10.84
C PRO A 65 -14.23 -6.75 10.34
N GLY A 66 -14.60 -6.79 9.07
CA GLY A 66 -15.40 -7.87 8.47
C GLY A 66 -14.61 -8.99 7.80
N GLY A 67 -13.27 -8.99 7.88
CA GLY A 67 -12.44 -10.03 7.27
C GLY A 67 -12.56 -11.39 7.99
N PRO A 68 -12.28 -12.52 7.29
CA PRO A 68 -12.24 -13.84 7.91
C PRO A 68 -11.23 -13.88 9.06
N GLU A 69 -11.62 -14.41 10.21
CA GLU A 69 -10.79 -14.39 11.42
C GLU A 69 -9.43 -15.08 11.21
N ALA A 70 -9.40 -16.22 10.50
CA ALA A 70 -8.17 -16.93 10.21
C ALA A 70 -7.19 -16.08 9.39
N ALA A 71 -7.67 -15.40 8.35
CA ALA A 71 -6.86 -14.53 7.51
C ALA A 71 -6.33 -13.31 8.29
N ARG A 72 -7.17 -12.72 9.14
CA ARG A 72 -6.75 -11.62 10.03
C ARG A 72 -5.63 -12.06 10.99
N ARG A 73 -5.77 -13.22 11.62
CA ARG A 73 -4.74 -13.77 12.53
C ARG A 73 -3.44 -14.07 11.80
N GLU A 74 -3.50 -14.62 10.59
CA GLU A 74 -2.32 -14.88 9.76
C GLU A 74 -1.60 -13.57 9.39
N THR A 75 -2.35 -12.53 9.02
CA THR A 75 -1.79 -11.20 8.74
C THR A 75 -1.02 -10.65 9.94
N LEU A 76 -1.59 -10.72 11.14
CA LEU A 76 -0.92 -10.27 12.37
C LEU A 76 0.31 -11.12 12.69
N TRP A 77 0.23 -12.43 12.46
CA TRP A 77 1.35 -13.35 12.66
C TRP A 77 2.57 -12.96 11.81
N HIS A 78 2.38 -12.52 10.58
CA HIS A 78 3.48 -12.03 9.75
C HIS A 78 4.21 -10.85 10.38
N TYR A 79 3.48 -9.90 10.97
CA TYR A 79 4.08 -8.76 11.66
C TYR A 79 4.82 -9.15 12.96
N MET A 80 4.34 -10.18 13.65
CA MET A 80 5.02 -10.69 14.86
C MET A 80 6.37 -11.34 14.57
N GLN A 81 6.62 -11.75 13.33
CA GLN A 81 7.88 -12.37 12.92
C GLN A 81 8.98 -11.37 12.59
N GLY A 82 8.67 -10.09 12.50
CA GLY A 82 9.63 -9.04 12.21
C GLY A 82 10.69 -8.91 13.31
N GLY A 83 11.98 -8.93 12.92
CA GLY A 83 13.08 -8.72 13.84
C GLY A 83 13.17 -7.28 14.37
N PRO A 84 13.97 -7.07 15.43
CA PRO A 84 14.24 -5.72 15.93
C PRO A 84 14.76 -4.80 14.82
N GLY A 85 14.24 -3.60 14.75
CA GLY A 85 14.67 -2.59 13.78
C GLY A 85 14.06 -2.68 12.38
N VAL A 86 13.40 -3.78 12.00
CA VAL A 86 12.73 -3.89 10.68
C VAL A 86 11.67 -2.82 10.53
N PHE A 87 10.69 -2.78 11.41
CA PHE A 87 9.61 -1.80 11.37
C PHE A 87 10.12 -0.36 11.48
N LYS A 88 11.15 -0.13 12.28
CA LYS A 88 11.81 1.17 12.38
C LYS A 88 12.45 1.60 11.04
N GLY A 89 13.09 0.68 10.34
CA GLY A 89 13.68 0.95 9.02
C GLY A 89 12.62 1.35 8.00
N ASP A 90 11.47 0.68 8.01
CA ASP A 90 10.33 1.00 7.16
C ASP A 90 9.79 2.41 7.45
N LEU A 91 9.66 2.77 8.73
CA LEU A 91 9.24 4.12 9.13
C LEU A 91 10.26 5.18 8.72
N TYR A 92 11.55 4.87 8.77
CA TYR A 92 12.61 5.78 8.33
C TYR A 92 12.47 6.09 6.83
N PHE A 93 12.21 5.08 6.01
CA PHE A 93 11.95 5.26 4.58
C PHE A 93 10.83 6.30 4.35
N TYR A 94 9.69 6.16 5.01
CA TYR A 94 8.60 7.11 4.86
C TYR A 94 8.96 8.55 5.24
N ARG A 95 9.83 8.73 6.23
CA ARG A 95 10.21 10.07 6.73
C ARG A 95 11.28 10.76 5.90
N VAL A 96 12.18 10.00 5.29
CA VAL A 96 13.38 10.56 4.65
C VAL A 96 13.26 10.51 3.14
N ASP A 97 12.98 9.35 2.56
CA ASP A 97 13.02 9.16 1.10
C ASP A 97 11.62 9.09 0.50
N GLY A 98 10.60 8.99 1.33
CA GLY A 98 9.25 8.60 0.90
C GLY A 98 8.33 9.76 0.52
N ASP A 99 8.74 11.02 0.59
CA ASP A 99 7.90 12.14 0.14
C ASP A 99 7.98 12.30 -1.38
N LEU A 100 6.97 11.80 -2.08
CA LEU A 100 6.90 11.85 -3.53
C LEU A 100 6.03 12.98 -4.08
N ARG A 101 5.44 13.82 -3.21
CA ARG A 101 4.57 14.93 -3.63
C ARG A 101 5.18 15.84 -4.69
N PRO A 102 6.49 16.16 -4.65
CA PRO A 102 7.11 17.00 -5.68
C PRO A 102 7.24 16.29 -7.04
N HIS A 103 7.08 14.98 -7.11
CA HIS A 103 7.47 14.17 -8.27
C HIS A 103 6.31 13.43 -8.94
N VAL A 104 5.23 13.09 -8.20
CA VAL A 104 4.12 12.28 -8.74
C VAL A 104 3.42 12.92 -9.93
N GLY A 105 3.37 14.24 -10.01
CA GLY A 105 2.79 14.95 -11.15
C GLY A 105 3.54 14.76 -12.48
N ALA A 106 4.77 14.23 -12.45
CA ALA A 106 5.55 13.91 -13.64
C ALA A 106 5.28 12.50 -14.19
N ILE A 107 4.45 11.69 -13.51
CA ILE A 107 4.11 10.34 -13.97
C ILE A 107 3.26 10.45 -15.24
N ASP A 108 3.75 9.78 -16.31
CA ASP A 108 3.05 9.69 -17.58
C ASP A 108 2.36 8.32 -17.73
N THR A 109 1.07 8.29 -17.45
CA THR A 109 0.25 7.06 -17.53
C THR A 109 0.01 6.59 -18.98
N SER A 110 0.31 7.40 -19.99
CA SER A 110 0.26 6.98 -21.39
C SER A 110 1.44 6.07 -21.75
N VAL A 111 2.57 6.21 -21.04
CA VAL A 111 3.74 5.32 -21.18
C VAL A 111 3.51 4.01 -20.43
N CYS A 112 3.00 4.09 -19.20
CA CYS A 112 2.69 2.92 -18.39
C CYS A 112 1.42 3.14 -17.57
N PRO A 113 0.35 2.37 -17.82
CA PRO A 113 -0.87 2.47 -17.04
C PRO A 113 -0.61 2.25 -15.53
N LEU A 114 -1.16 3.14 -14.71
CA LEU A 114 -1.04 3.10 -13.25
C LEU A 114 -2.42 2.90 -12.62
N PHE A 115 -2.53 1.87 -11.80
CA PHE A 115 -3.71 1.53 -11.03
C PHE A 115 -3.40 1.68 -9.55
N LEU A 116 -4.20 2.47 -8.84
CA LEU A 116 -4.10 2.68 -7.39
C LEU A 116 -5.35 2.10 -6.73
N LEU A 117 -5.16 1.15 -5.82
CA LEU A 117 -6.25 0.55 -5.06
C LEU A 117 -5.99 0.75 -3.57
N THR A 118 -7.01 1.14 -2.82
CA THR A 118 -6.92 1.37 -1.38
C THR A 118 -8.12 0.79 -0.66
N GLY A 119 -7.92 0.21 0.51
CA GLY A 119 -8.99 -0.33 1.34
C GLY A 119 -9.77 0.77 2.05
N GLU A 120 -11.09 0.63 2.11
CA GLU A 120 -12.00 1.55 2.80
C GLU A 120 -11.60 1.81 4.26
N TYR A 121 -11.04 0.81 4.93
CA TYR A 121 -10.65 0.85 6.34
C TYR A 121 -9.17 1.16 6.56
N ASP A 122 -8.41 1.41 5.51
CA ASP A 122 -7.01 1.82 5.67
C ASP A 122 -6.93 3.27 6.18
N PHE A 123 -6.29 3.48 7.30
CA PHE A 123 -5.97 4.83 7.80
C PHE A 123 -4.46 5.07 7.94
N SER A 124 -3.64 4.13 7.50
CA SER A 124 -2.20 4.34 7.29
C SER A 124 -1.94 5.09 5.98
N CYS A 125 -2.45 4.54 4.86
CA CYS A 125 -2.55 5.22 3.58
C CYS A 125 -4.04 5.37 3.27
N SER A 126 -4.68 6.35 3.87
CA SER A 126 -6.14 6.48 3.83
C SER A 126 -6.68 6.56 2.39
N PRO A 127 -7.95 6.19 2.17
CA PRO A 127 -8.59 6.38 0.86
C PRO A 127 -8.44 7.83 0.34
N ASP A 128 -8.56 8.81 1.22
CA ASP A 128 -8.39 10.23 0.85
C ASP A 128 -6.96 10.53 0.39
N ASP A 129 -5.95 9.93 1.02
CA ASP A 129 -4.56 10.10 0.62
C ASP A 129 -4.28 9.48 -0.76
N THR A 130 -4.78 8.27 -1.01
CA THR A 130 -4.64 7.60 -2.30
C THR A 130 -5.39 8.35 -3.40
N VAL A 131 -6.63 8.80 -3.14
CA VAL A 131 -7.42 9.60 -4.08
C VAL A 131 -6.76 10.96 -4.36
N ARG A 132 -6.21 11.61 -3.34
CA ARG A 132 -5.44 12.84 -3.51
C ARG A 132 -4.22 12.60 -4.40
N THR A 133 -3.47 11.54 -4.16
CA THR A 133 -2.31 11.14 -4.97
C THR A 133 -2.73 10.91 -6.43
N ALA A 134 -3.79 10.15 -6.66
CA ALA A 134 -4.31 9.89 -8.01
C ALA A 134 -4.72 11.17 -8.75
N LYS A 135 -5.32 12.14 -8.06
CA LYS A 135 -5.67 13.45 -8.66
C LYS A 135 -4.46 14.23 -9.15
N SER A 136 -3.28 14.00 -8.57
CA SER A 136 -2.03 14.62 -9.00
C SER A 136 -1.38 13.91 -10.20
N ILE A 137 -1.94 12.77 -10.63
CA ILE A 137 -1.39 11.92 -11.70
C ILE A 137 -2.45 11.78 -12.80
N PRO A 138 -2.40 12.58 -13.88
CA PRO A 138 -3.37 12.50 -14.95
C PRO A 138 -3.47 11.08 -15.54
N GLY A 139 -4.67 10.53 -15.62
CA GLY A 139 -4.91 9.20 -16.18
C GLY A 139 -4.66 8.03 -15.26
N ALA A 140 -4.29 8.24 -13.99
CA ALA A 140 -4.25 7.16 -13.00
C ALA A 140 -5.66 6.64 -12.70
N ASP A 141 -5.82 5.31 -12.72
CA ASP A 141 -7.07 4.64 -12.31
C ASP A 141 -7.05 4.45 -10.79
N VAL A 142 -8.08 4.89 -10.09
CA VAL A 142 -8.15 4.76 -8.64
C VAL A 142 -9.42 4.02 -8.22
N THR A 143 -9.26 3.07 -7.30
CA THR A 143 -10.36 2.27 -6.76
C THR A 143 -10.28 2.20 -5.23
N VAL A 144 -11.35 2.58 -4.55
CA VAL A 144 -11.53 2.31 -3.12
C VAL A 144 -12.21 0.94 -2.98
N MET A 145 -11.56 0.03 -2.29
CA MET A 145 -12.00 -1.35 -2.09
C MET A 145 -12.84 -1.44 -0.82
N GLU A 146 -14.14 -1.66 -0.99
CA GLU A 146 -15.07 -1.83 0.13
C GLU A 146 -14.73 -3.05 0.99
N ARG A 147 -14.87 -2.92 2.30
CA ARG A 147 -14.66 -3.96 3.31
C ARG A 147 -13.23 -4.51 3.36
N LEU A 148 -12.27 -3.75 2.87
CA LEU A 148 -10.85 -4.05 2.95
C LEU A 148 -10.12 -2.95 3.71
N GLY A 149 -9.06 -3.34 4.40
CA GLY A 149 -8.14 -2.46 5.11
C GLY A 149 -6.78 -2.44 4.41
N HIS A 150 -5.73 -2.28 5.20
CA HIS A 150 -4.36 -2.09 4.73
C HIS A 150 -3.71 -3.35 4.11
N PHE A 151 -4.25 -4.52 4.36
CA PHE A 151 -3.66 -5.80 3.93
C PHE A 151 -4.63 -6.61 3.05
N PRO A 152 -5.20 -6.02 1.98
CA PRO A 152 -6.33 -6.61 1.29
C PRO A 152 -6.09 -8.05 0.80
N MET A 153 -4.86 -8.34 0.35
CA MET A 153 -4.50 -9.65 -0.19
C MET A 153 -4.43 -10.75 0.89
N SER A 154 -4.15 -10.39 2.15
CA SER A 154 -4.00 -11.36 3.24
C SER A 154 -5.18 -11.36 4.21
N GLU A 155 -5.77 -10.20 4.50
CA GLU A 155 -6.88 -10.11 5.45
C GLU A 155 -8.22 -10.62 4.90
N ASN A 156 -8.45 -10.48 3.59
CA ASN A 156 -9.66 -10.99 2.91
C ASN A 156 -9.39 -11.26 1.43
N PRO A 157 -8.71 -12.37 1.09
CA PRO A 157 -8.30 -12.70 -0.28
C PRO A 157 -9.47 -12.79 -1.27
N GLU A 158 -10.63 -13.28 -0.82
CA GLU A 158 -11.82 -13.40 -1.70
C GLU A 158 -12.38 -12.04 -2.10
N GLN A 159 -12.48 -11.12 -1.15
CA GLN A 159 -12.93 -9.76 -1.43
C GLN A 159 -11.92 -9.03 -2.31
N PHE A 160 -10.62 -9.12 -2.01
CA PHE A 160 -9.55 -8.53 -2.80
C PHE A 160 -9.54 -9.06 -4.24
N ARG A 161 -9.75 -10.34 -4.43
CA ARG A 161 -9.79 -10.97 -5.76
C ARG A 161 -10.76 -10.30 -6.72
N ARG A 162 -11.89 -9.79 -6.24
CA ARG A 162 -12.91 -9.12 -7.08
C ARG A 162 -12.34 -7.87 -7.72
N TYR A 163 -11.56 -7.10 -6.98
CA TYR A 163 -10.94 -5.86 -7.45
C TYR A 163 -9.74 -6.13 -8.35
N ILE A 164 -8.81 -6.98 -7.91
CA ILE A 164 -7.59 -7.21 -8.68
C ILE A 164 -7.86 -7.91 -10.03
N LEU A 165 -8.85 -8.79 -10.12
CA LEU A 165 -9.20 -9.40 -11.40
C LEU A 165 -9.74 -8.41 -12.41
N SER A 166 -10.50 -7.40 -11.98
CA SER A 166 -10.96 -6.32 -12.86
C SER A 166 -9.76 -5.54 -13.43
N VAL A 167 -8.82 -5.14 -12.57
CA VAL A 167 -7.60 -4.46 -13.02
C VAL A 167 -6.79 -5.32 -14.00
N LEU A 168 -6.63 -6.61 -13.70
CA LEU A 168 -5.88 -7.52 -14.59
C LEU A 168 -6.55 -7.70 -15.95
N LYS A 169 -7.88 -7.68 -16.04
CA LYS A 169 -8.62 -7.70 -17.30
C LYS A 169 -8.39 -6.41 -18.10
N LYS A 170 -8.45 -5.24 -17.45
CA LYS A 170 -8.11 -3.97 -18.10
C LYS A 170 -6.70 -4.01 -18.70
N ILE A 171 -5.70 -4.48 -17.94
CA ILE A 171 -4.30 -4.60 -18.40
C ILE A 171 -4.17 -5.54 -19.59
N LYS A 172 -4.99 -6.59 -19.64
CA LYS A 172 -5.02 -7.53 -20.78
C LYS A 172 -5.76 -7.00 -21.99
N GLY A 173 -6.59 -5.97 -21.85
CA GLY A 173 -7.49 -5.47 -22.88
C GLY A 173 -8.73 -6.35 -23.06
N GLU A 174 -9.13 -7.10 -22.03
CA GLU A 174 -10.32 -7.97 -22.03
C GLU A 174 -11.62 -7.26 -21.60
N GLU A 175 -11.51 -6.04 -21.07
CA GLU A 175 -12.64 -5.14 -20.81
C GLU A 175 -12.74 -4.09 -21.96
N LYS A 176 -13.88 -4.09 -22.66
CA LYS A 176 -14.26 -3.06 -23.61
C LYS A 176 -15.14 -2.01 -22.93
#